data_bb4f6a2eecb3d8fc2b2da6bcedae9031
#
_entry.id   bb4f6a2eecb3d8fc2b2da6bcedae9031
#
_cell.length_a   1.000
_cell.length_b   1.000
_cell.length_c   1.000
_cell.angle_alpha   90.00
_cell.angle_beta   90.00
_cell.angle_gamma   90.00
#
_symmetry.space_group_name_H-M   'P 1'
#
loop_
_entity.id
_entity.type
_entity.pdbx_description
1 polymer ?
#
loop_
_entity_poly.entity_id
_entity_poly.type
_entity_poly.pdbx_seq_one_letter_code
_entity_poly.pdbx_strand_id
1 'polypeptide(L)'
;VDVPGYGYAKVSKVQREKFGKMIEEYITQRENLKLVIQLVDLRHQPTEDDVLMYNYLKHFDIPTLVICTKEDKIAKGKVQKHIKRIKDKLELESGDNIISYSSIKNSKQQEIWNFIETYI
;
A
#
# COMPACT_ATOMS: atom_id res chain seq x y z
N VAL A 1 -5.62 4.34 9.75
CA VAL A 1 -4.76 4.06 10.89
C VAL A 1 -3.33 3.89 10.44
N ASP A 2 -2.43 4.59 11.09
CA ASP A 2 -1.02 4.47 10.80
C ASP A 2 -0.40 3.30 11.57
N VAL A 3 0.44 2.54 10.88
CA VAL A 3 1.26 1.51 11.51
C VAL A 3 2.73 1.93 11.39
N PRO A 4 3.63 1.38 12.23
CA PRO A 4 5.05 1.70 12.11
C PRO A 4 5.57 1.47 10.71
N GLY A 5 6.46 2.36 10.24
CA GLY A 5 7.08 2.21 8.94
C GLY A 5 7.86 0.91 8.80
N TYR A 6 7.89 0.37 7.60
CA TYR A 6 8.65 -0.83 7.27
C TYR A 6 9.38 -0.62 5.94
N GLY A 7 10.37 -1.44 5.66
CA GLY A 7 11.03 -1.46 4.35
C GLY A 7 12.06 -0.37 4.09
N TYR A 8 12.18 0.61 4.96
CA TYR A 8 13.15 1.71 4.79
C TYR A 8 14.38 1.56 5.68
N ALA A 9 14.30 0.76 6.72
CA ALA A 9 15.42 0.50 7.60
C ALA A 9 15.92 -0.92 7.34
N LYS A 10 17.24 -1.11 7.48
CA LYS A 10 17.78 -2.46 7.49
C LYS A 10 17.39 -3.11 8.81
N VAL A 11 16.30 -3.85 8.80
CA VAL A 11 15.82 -4.54 9.99
C VAL A 11 16.31 -5.99 9.98
N SER A 12 16.61 -6.52 11.15
CA SER A 12 16.97 -7.92 11.29
C SER A 12 15.78 -8.82 11.00
N LYS A 13 16.04 -10.09 10.72
CA LYS A 13 14.99 -11.08 10.52
C LYS A 13 14.05 -11.15 11.75
N VAL A 14 14.60 -11.05 12.94
CA VAL A 14 13.83 -11.07 14.19
C VAL A 14 12.90 -9.87 14.28
N GLN A 15 13.39 -8.68 13.93
CA GLN A 15 12.56 -7.47 13.96
C GLN A 15 11.45 -7.55 12.91
N ARG A 16 11.74 -8.12 11.74
CA ARG A 16 10.76 -8.31 10.67
C ARG A 16 9.66 -9.26 11.11
N GLU A 17 10.01 -10.35 11.76
CA GLU A 17 9.04 -11.31 12.29
C GLU A 17 8.17 -10.69 13.39
N LYS A 18 8.76 -9.89 14.28
CA LYS A 18 8.02 -9.18 15.31
C LYS A 18 7.04 -8.17 14.69
N PHE A 19 7.47 -7.46 13.67
CA PHE A 19 6.61 -6.51 12.95
C PHE A 19 5.42 -7.23 12.31
N GLY A 20 5.68 -8.33 11.61
CA GLY A 20 4.63 -9.13 10.99
C GLY A 20 3.61 -9.64 11.99
N LYS A 21 4.09 -10.12 13.14
CA LYS A 21 3.22 -10.60 14.22
C LYS A 21 2.37 -9.46 14.81
N MET A 22 2.95 -8.29 14.98
CA MET A 22 2.24 -7.12 15.46
C MET A 22 1.11 -6.71 14.50
N ILE A 23 1.41 -6.69 13.20
CA ILE A 23 0.42 -6.37 12.17
C ILE A 23 -0.70 -7.41 12.15
N GLU A 24 -0.36 -8.68 12.25
CA GLU A 24 -1.35 -9.77 12.31
C GLU A 24 -2.28 -9.60 13.51
N GLU A 25 -1.73 -9.35 14.69
CA GLU A 25 -2.53 -9.12 15.89
C GLU A 25 -3.44 -7.90 15.74
N TYR A 26 -2.91 -6.82 15.17
CA TYR A 26 -3.68 -5.61 14.93
C TYR A 26 -4.88 -5.89 14.02
N ILE A 27 -4.65 -6.57 12.91
CA ILE A 27 -5.67 -6.87 11.91
C ILE A 27 -6.74 -7.79 12.49
N THR A 28 -6.33 -8.85 13.20
CA THR A 28 -7.27 -9.86 13.71
C THR A 28 -8.11 -9.34 14.88
N GLN A 29 -7.63 -8.35 15.62
CA GLN A 29 -8.35 -7.80 16.78
C GLN A 29 -9.26 -6.61 16.43
N ARG A 30 -9.22 -6.12 15.18
CA ARG A 30 -9.99 -4.96 14.76
C ARG A 30 -11.19 -5.36 13.91
N GLU A 31 -12.33 -5.60 14.56
CA GLU A 31 -13.57 -5.97 13.86
C GLU A 31 -14.08 -4.89 12.91
N ASN A 32 -13.73 -3.64 13.16
CA ASN A 32 -14.20 -2.49 12.39
C ASN A 32 -13.25 -2.10 11.24
N LEU A 33 -12.21 -2.90 10.98
CA LEU A 33 -11.26 -2.58 9.93
C LEU A 33 -11.88 -2.89 8.56
N LYS A 34 -12.20 -1.86 7.81
CA LYS A 34 -12.91 -1.98 6.53
C LYS A 34 -12.02 -1.81 5.32
N LEU A 35 -10.93 -1.07 5.47
CA LEU A 35 -10.02 -0.75 4.37
C LEU A 35 -8.64 -0.44 4.96
N VAL A 36 -7.60 -0.93 4.30
CA VAL A 36 -6.22 -0.56 4.61
C VAL A 36 -5.64 0.18 3.41
N ILE A 37 -4.95 1.27 3.67
CA ILE A 37 -4.23 2.01 2.65
C ILE A 37 -2.75 1.65 2.78
N GLN A 38 -2.19 1.09 1.71
CA GLN A 38 -0.77 0.76 1.64
C GLN A 38 -0.06 1.77 0.76
N LEU A 39 0.97 2.42 1.31
CA LEU A 39 1.75 3.43 0.59
C LEU A 39 3.00 2.79 -0.01
N VAL A 40 3.23 3.03 -1.30
CA VAL A 40 4.46 2.62 -1.98
C VAL A 40 4.99 3.79 -2.78
N ASP A 41 6.30 3.84 -2.97
CA ASP A 41 6.94 4.90 -3.76
C ASP A 41 6.86 4.54 -5.24
N LEU A 42 6.24 5.42 -6.04
CA LEU A 42 6.04 5.18 -7.48
C LEU A 42 7.37 5.03 -8.25
N ARG A 43 8.45 5.62 -7.74
CA ARG A 43 9.76 5.59 -8.41
C ARG A 43 10.40 4.22 -8.42
N HIS A 44 10.07 3.37 -7.46
CA HIS A 44 10.76 2.12 -7.20
C HIS A 44 9.84 0.91 -7.32
N GLN A 45 10.44 -0.24 -7.60
CA GLN A 45 9.73 -1.50 -7.48
C GLN A 45 9.42 -1.75 -6.00
N PRO A 46 8.24 -2.28 -5.66
CA PRO A 46 7.93 -2.63 -4.26
C PRO A 46 9.00 -3.52 -3.65
N THR A 47 9.31 -3.27 -2.38
CA THR A 47 10.24 -4.10 -1.63
C THR A 47 9.61 -5.44 -1.27
N GLU A 48 10.44 -6.38 -0.81
CA GLU A 48 9.92 -7.65 -0.31
C GLU A 48 8.98 -7.44 0.88
N ASP A 49 9.26 -6.44 1.72
CA ASP A 49 8.40 -6.11 2.85
C ASP A 49 7.05 -5.55 2.39
N ASP A 50 7.03 -4.76 1.31
CA ASP A 50 5.78 -4.30 0.71
C ASP A 50 4.93 -5.47 0.22
N VAL A 51 5.56 -6.42 -0.45
CA VAL A 51 4.88 -7.63 -0.95
C VAL A 51 4.36 -8.45 0.22
N LEU A 52 5.17 -8.62 1.25
CA LEU A 52 4.78 -9.37 2.45
C LEU A 52 3.58 -8.74 3.15
N MET A 53 3.57 -7.41 3.30
CA MET A 53 2.45 -6.69 3.89
C MET A 53 1.17 -6.89 3.07
N TYR A 54 1.27 -6.76 1.75
CA TYR A 54 0.12 -6.96 0.89
C TYR A 54 -0.42 -8.40 1.01
N ASN A 55 0.47 -9.38 1.07
CA ASN A 55 0.07 -10.78 1.24
C ASN A 55 -0.63 -11.01 2.59
N TYR A 56 -0.16 -10.38 3.66
CA TYR A 56 -0.85 -10.45 4.95
C TYR A 56 -2.27 -9.90 4.86
N LEU A 57 -2.44 -8.75 4.19
CA LEU A 57 -3.76 -8.15 4.04
C LEU A 57 -4.70 -9.07 3.26
N LYS A 58 -4.19 -9.74 2.24
CA LYS A 58 -5.00 -10.68 1.43
C LYS A 58 -5.29 -11.97 2.18
N HIS A 59 -4.37 -12.42 3.02
CA HIS A 59 -4.61 -13.61 3.86
C HIS A 59 -5.81 -13.40 4.78
N PHE A 60 -6.04 -12.18 5.25
CA PHE A 60 -7.17 -11.84 6.11
C PHE A 60 -8.35 -11.22 5.35
N ASP A 61 -8.33 -11.28 4.02
CA ASP A 61 -9.39 -10.76 3.14
C ASP A 61 -9.73 -9.29 3.40
N ILE A 62 -8.72 -8.47 3.67
CA ILE A 62 -8.94 -7.05 3.94
C ILE A 62 -8.82 -6.25 2.65
N PRO A 63 -9.88 -5.48 2.27
CA PRO A 63 -9.79 -4.60 1.12
C PRO A 63 -8.63 -3.63 1.25
N THR A 64 -7.87 -3.45 0.18
CA THR A 64 -6.65 -2.66 0.19
C THR A 64 -6.66 -1.64 -0.94
N LEU A 65 -6.33 -0.39 -0.61
CA LEU A 65 -6.04 0.64 -1.60
C LEU A 65 -4.54 0.90 -1.58
N VAL A 66 -3.88 0.66 -2.70
CA VAL A 66 -2.46 0.98 -2.85
C VAL A 66 -2.33 2.39 -3.38
N ILE A 67 -1.65 3.26 -2.65
CA ILE A 67 -1.37 4.62 -3.09
C ILE A 67 0.11 4.73 -3.44
N CYS A 68 0.39 5.03 -4.71
CA CYS A 68 1.74 5.22 -5.20
C CYS A 68 2.11 6.69 -5.03
N THR A 69 3.00 6.96 -4.07
CA THR A 69 3.42 8.32 -3.76
C THR A 69 4.49 8.81 -4.72
N LYS A 70 4.80 10.11 -4.68
CA LYS A 70 5.87 10.72 -5.47
C LYS A 70 5.59 10.73 -6.98
N GLU A 71 4.33 10.81 -7.37
CA GLU A 71 3.96 10.91 -8.79
C GLU A 71 4.66 12.07 -9.49
N ASP A 72 4.89 13.17 -8.77
CA ASP A 72 5.56 14.36 -9.30
C ASP A 72 7.02 14.11 -9.70
N LYS A 73 7.63 13.02 -9.20
CA LYS A 73 9.00 12.66 -9.54
C LYS A 73 9.10 11.78 -10.79
N ILE A 74 7.98 11.43 -11.40
CA ILE A 74 7.92 10.56 -12.58
C ILE A 74 7.37 11.39 -13.75
N ALA A 75 7.99 11.27 -14.93
CA ALA A 75 7.49 11.90 -16.14
C ALA A 75 6.09 11.37 -16.46
N LYS A 76 5.18 12.26 -16.87
CA LYS A 76 3.77 11.93 -17.10
C LYS A 76 3.58 10.71 -18.00
N GLY A 77 4.39 10.60 -19.05
CA GLY A 77 4.28 9.49 -20.00
C GLY A 77 4.74 8.15 -19.44
N LYS A 78 5.38 8.13 -18.26
CA LYS A 78 5.91 6.91 -17.64
C LYS A 78 5.13 6.46 -16.41
N VAL A 79 4.16 7.25 -15.96
CA VAL A 79 3.40 6.95 -14.73
C VAL A 79 2.70 5.61 -14.84
N GLN A 80 2.00 5.35 -15.93
CA GLN A 80 1.27 4.09 -16.10
C GLN A 80 2.19 2.88 -16.14
N LYS A 81 3.38 3.01 -16.72
CA LYS A 81 4.37 1.94 -16.74
C LYS A 81 4.84 1.60 -15.32
N HIS A 82 5.07 2.62 -14.50
CA HIS A 82 5.47 2.41 -13.11
C HIS A 82 4.35 1.79 -12.28
N ILE A 83 3.11 2.23 -12.48
CA ILE A 83 1.94 1.64 -11.81
C ILE A 83 1.82 0.16 -12.17
N LYS A 84 1.94 -0.18 -13.45
CA LYS A 84 1.86 -1.58 -13.89
C LYS A 84 2.95 -2.43 -13.23
N ARG A 85 4.16 -1.91 -13.13
CA ARG A 85 5.26 -2.62 -12.48
C ARG A 85 4.94 -2.93 -11.02
N ILE A 86 4.35 -1.98 -10.30
CA ILE A 86 3.94 -2.17 -8.92
C ILE A 86 2.81 -3.19 -8.82
N LYS A 87 1.80 -3.09 -9.66
CA LYS A 87 0.69 -4.06 -9.70
C LYS A 87 1.19 -5.48 -9.93
N ASP A 88 2.11 -5.64 -10.88
CA ASP A 88 2.64 -6.96 -11.23
C ASP A 88 3.47 -7.53 -10.08
N LYS A 89 4.29 -6.70 -9.43
CA LYS A 89 5.12 -7.16 -8.32
C LYS A 89 4.30 -7.55 -7.10
N LEU A 90 3.25 -6.80 -6.79
CA LEU A 90 2.35 -7.10 -5.67
C LEU A 90 1.38 -8.23 -6.02
N GLU A 91 1.23 -8.56 -7.29
CA GLU A 91 0.18 -9.46 -7.77
C GLU A 91 -1.19 -8.99 -7.29
N LEU A 92 -1.49 -7.73 -7.62
CA LEU A 92 -2.69 -7.05 -7.13
C LEU A 92 -3.96 -7.80 -7.50
N GLU A 93 -4.81 -8.09 -6.52
CA GLU A 93 -6.07 -8.77 -6.75
C GLU A 93 -7.09 -7.84 -7.42
N SER A 94 -8.01 -8.43 -8.17
CA SER A 94 -8.98 -7.67 -8.98
C SER A 94 -9.92 -6.80 -8.17
N GLY A 95 -10.14 -7.13 -6.90
CA GLY A 95 -10.98 -6.33 -6.01
C GLY A 95 -10.28 -5.14 -5.39
N ASP A 96 -8.96 -5.08 -5.50
CA ASP A 96 -8.17 -3.99 -4.93
C ASP A 96 -7.90 -2.91 -5.97
N ASN A 97 -7.63 -1.71 -5.49
CA ASN A 97 -7.37 -0.56 -6.35
C ASN A 97 -5.98 0.02 -6.12
N ILE A 98 -5.47 0.71 -7.12
CA ILE A 98 -4.17 1.37 -7.07
C ILE A 98 -4.30 2.76 -7.70
N ILE A 99 -3.80 3.78 -7.00
CA ILE A 99 -3.88 5.17 -7.42
C ILE A 99 -2.53 5.83 -7.21
N SER A 100 -2.06 6.58 -8.21
CA SER A 100 -0.87 7.42 -8.04
C SER A 100 -1.25 8.78 -7.42
N TYR A 101 -0.36 9.35 -6.64
CA TYR A 101 -0.63 10.57 -5.89
C TYR A 101 0.63 11.41 -5.71
N SER A 102 0.45 12.74 -5.71
CA SER A 102 1.50 13.68 -5.34
C SER A 102 0.97 14.65 -4.29
N SER A 103 1.59 14.70 -3.14
CA SER A 103 1.25 15.66 -2.10
C SER A 103 1.54 17.11 -2.51
N ILE A 104 2.50 17.30 -3.41
CA ILE A 104 2.87 18.61 -3.93
C ILE A 104 1.80 19.16 -4.87
N LYS A 105 1.28 18.30 -5.74
CA LYS A 105 0.28 18.67 -6.74
C LYS A 105 -1.15 18.46 -6.29
N ASN A 106 -1.35 17.84 -5.13
CA ASN A 106 -2.67 17.44 -4.61
C ASN A 106 -3.51 16.72 -5.65
N SER A 107 -2.84 15.96 -6.53
CA SER A 107 -3.53 15.23 -7.58
C SER A 107 -4.34 14.08 -7.00
N LYS A 108 -5.55 13.89 -7.54
CA LYS A 108 -6.40 12.74 -7.22
C LYS A 108 -6.86 12.62 -5.76
N GLN A 109 -6.71 13.68 -4.97
CA GLN A 109 -7.16 13.67 -3.58
C GLN A 109 -8.64 13.33 -3.46
N GLN A 110 -9.47 13.91 -4.33
CA GLN A 110 -10.89 13.64 -4.32
C GLN A 110 -11.22 12.21 -4.75
N GLU A 111 -10.48 11.67 -5.71
CA GLU A 111 -10.63 10.29 -6.16
C GLU A 111 -10.34 9.31 -5.03
N ILE A 112 -9.27 9.57 -4.26
CA ILE A 112 -8.92 8.76 -3.11
C ILE A 112 -10.02 8.81 -2.06
N TRP A 113 -10.53 10.01 -1.74
CA TRP A 113 -11.62 10.15 -0.77
C TRP A 113 -12.88 9.45 -1.22
N ASN A 114 -13.23 9.55 -2.49
CA ASN A 114 -14.40 8.86 -3.04
C ASN A 114 -14.28 7.34 -2.87
N PHE A 115 -13.09 6.81 -3.12
CA PHE A 115 -12.85 5.38 -2.94
C PHE A 115 -12.99 4.96 -1.48
N ILE A 116 -12.40 5.73 -0.56
CA ILE A 116 -12.49 5.46 0.87
C ILE A 116 -13.94 5.47 1.34
N GLU A 117 -14.73 6.42 0.87
CA GLU A 117 -16.14 6.56 1.27
C GLU A 117 -16.98 5.33 0.89
N THR A 118 -16.59 4.56 -0.13
CA THR A 118 -17.31 3.36 -0.50
C THR A 118 -17.19 2.25 0.57
N TYR A 119 -16.23 2.36 1.49
CA TYR A 119 -15.98 1.37 2.54
C TYR A 119 -16.39 1.82 3.93
N ILE A 120 -16.84 3.05 4.08
CA ILE A 120 -17.23 3.59 5.40
C ILE A 120 -18.72 3.40 5.68
#